data_0629c45b2a141bdf8ecbd17a813fdcc2
#
_entry.id   0629c45b2a141bdf8ecbd17a813fdcc2
#
_cell.length_a   1.000
_cell.length_b   1.000
_cell.length_c   1.000
_cell.angle_alpha   90.00
_cell.angle_beta   90.00
_cell.angle_gamma   90.00
#
_symmetry.space_group_name_H-M   'P 1'
#
loop_
_entity.id
_entity.type
_entity.pdbx_description
1 polymer ?
#
loop_
_entity_poly.entity_id
_entity_poly.type
_entity_poly.pdbx_seq_one_letter_code
_entity_poly.pdbx_strand_id
1 'polypeptide(L)'
;TGLMVRPPKAGESSYALYNAEREGILSSLRARSRKLVEALNKLEGIVCNEAEGAMYVFPSIKLPDRAIAAAEAAGKAPDVFYALELLESTGIVVVAGSGFGQREGTYHFRTTFLPPEADMDGVIERMSSFHADFMGKYR
;
A
#
# COMPACT_ATOMS: atom_id res chain seq x y z
N THR A 1 6.85 9.41 -26.57
CA THR A 1 5.74 10.40 -26.73
C THR A 1 4.69 9.87 -27.71
N GLY A 2 5.09 9.27 -28.87
CA GLY A 2 4.16 8.78 -29.89
C GLY A 2 3.13 7.78 -29.36
N LEU A 3 3.55 6.80 -28.56
CA LEU A 3 2.68 5.76 -28.01
C LEU A 3 1.62 6.31 -27.05
N MET A 4 1.96 7.35 -26.29
CA MET A 4 1.01 8.00 -25.37
C MET A 4 0.02 8.92 -26.10
N VAL A 5 0.46 9.59 -27.15
CA VAL A 5 -0.36 10.57 -27.89
C VAL A 5 -1.15 9.92 -29.03
N ARG A 6 -0.58 8.89 -29.63
CA ARG A 6 -1.16 8.13 -30.76
C ARG A 6 -0.96 6.63 -30.55
N PRO A 7 -1.68 6.01 -29.59
CA PRO A 7 -1.57 4.57 -29.41
C PRO A 7 -2.06 3.84 -30.67
N PRO A 8 -1.54 2.64 -30.95
CA PRO A 8 -2.01 1.81 -32.05
C PRO A 8 -3.52 1.60 -32.00
N LYS A 9 -4.16 1.60 -33.17
CA LYS A 9 -5.61 1.40 -33.32
C LYS A 9 -5.89 0.03 -33.92
N ALA A 10 -7.11 -0.46 -33.69
CA ALA A 10 -7.58 -1.70 -34.29
C ALA A 10 -7.40 -1.67 -35.82
N GLY A 11 -6.82 -2.71 -36.37
CA GLY A 11 -6.46 -2.82 -37.80
C GLY A 11 -5.01 -2.45 -38.13
N GLU A 12 -4.28 -1.80 -37.24
CA GLU A 12 -2.83 -1.56 -37.40
C GLU A 12 -2.02 -2.81 -36.99
N SER A 13 -0.88 -3.04 -37.65
CA SER A 13 -0.07 -4.25 -37.46
C SER A 13 0.46 -4.42 -36.02
N SER A 14 0.72 -3.31 -35.30
CA SER A 14 1.23 -3.30 -33.92
C SER A 14 0.11 -3.37 -32.87
N TYR A 15 -1.17 -3.24 -33.24
CA TYR A 15 -2.28 -3.14 -32.30
C TYR A 15 -2.43 -4.40 -31.42
N ALA A 16 -2.36 -5.57 -32.02
CA ALA A 16 -2.58 -6.82 -31.30
C ALA A 16 -1.59 -7.00 -30.16
N LEU A 17 -0.30 -6.78 -30.43
CA LEU A 17 0.76 -6.88 -29.43
C LEU A 17 0.61 -5.80 -28.35
N TYR A 18 0.46 -4.54 -28.76
CA TYR A 18 0.25 -3.42 -27.86
C TYR A 18 -0.92 -3.65 -26.90
N ASN A 19 -2.07 -4.09 -27.44
CA ASN A 19 -3.26 -4.31 -26.62
C ASN A 19 -3.08 -5.49 -25.65
N ALA A 20 -2.44 -6.58 -26.09
CA ALA A 20 -2.17 -7.72 -25.22
C ALA A 20 -1.23 -7.35 -24.05
N GLU A 21 -0.15 -6.62 -24.33
CA GLU A 21 0.77 -6.14 -23.28
C GLU A 21 0.09 -5.18 -22.31
N ARG A 22 -0.65 -4.21 -22.82
CA ARG A 22 -1.40 -3.24 -22.02
C ARG A 22 -2.41 -3.93 -21.10
N GLU A 23 -3.25 -4.80 -21.65
CA GLU A 23 -4.26 -5.51 -20.86
C GLU A 23 -3.60 -6.48 -19.86
N GLY A 24 -2.49 -7.11 -20.22
CA GLY A 24 -1.70 -7.96 -19.30
C GLY A 24 -1.19 -7.17 -18.09
N ILE A 25 -0.62 -5.99 -18.30
CA ILE A 25 -0.14 -5.12 -17.24
C ILE A 25 -1.29 -4.64 -16.35
N LEU A 26 -2.38 -4.14 -16.95
CA LEU A 26 -3.53 -3.61 -16.20
C LEU A 26 -4.26 -4.71 -15.41
N SER A 27 -4.42 -5.90 -15.96
CA SER A 27 -5.05 -7.02 -15.27
C SER A 27 -4.21 -7.50 -14.07
N SER A 28 -2.88 -7.59 -14.23
CA SER A 28 -1.96 -7.93 -13.16
C SER A 28 -1.97 -6.86 -12.04
N LEU A 29 -1.94 -5.58 -12.38
CA LEU A 29 -2.05 -4.49 -11.39
C LEU A 29 -3.38 -4.56 -10.63
N ARG A 30 -4.47 -4.84 -11.31
CA ARG A 30 -5.81 -4.99 -10.70
C ARG A 30 -5.86 -6.17 -9.73
N ALA A 31 -5.29 -7.31 -10.11
CA ALA A 31 -5.23 -8.49 -9.25
C ALA A 31 -4.42 -8.21 -7.97
N ARG A 32 -3.23 -7.60 -8.12
CA ARG A 32 -2.37 -7.23 -6.99
C ARG A 32 -3.01 -6.20 -6.07
N SER A 33 -3.66 -5.17 -6.61
CA SER A 33 -4.33 -4.15 -5.80
C SER A 33 -5.46 -4.75 -4.96
N ARG A 34 -6.32 -5.60 -5.56
CA ARG A 34 -7.39 -6.29 -4.84
C ARG A 34 -6.85 -7.17 -3.72
N LYS A 35 -5.83 -7.98 -4.03
CA LYS A 35 -5.18 -8.86 -3.06
C LYS A 35 -4.62 -8.09 -1.86
N LEU A 36 -3.95 -6.96 -2.11
CA LEU A 36 -3.41 -6.11 -1.05
C LEU A 36 -4.52 -5.47 -0.22
N VAL A 37 -5.53 -4.88 -0.86
CA VAL A 37 -6.67 -4.23 -0.16
C VAL A 37 -7.42 -5.22 0.70
N GLU A 38 -7.72 -6.42 0.18
CA GLU A 38 -8.38 -7.48 0.94
C GLU A 38 -7.54 -7.93 2.15
N ALA A 39 -6.22 -8.03 1.98
CA ALA A 39 -5.32 -8.39 3.08
C ALA A 39 -5.27 -7.29 4.14
N LEU A 40 -5.12 -6.03 3.75
CA LEU A 40 -5.10 -4.90 4.67
C LEU A 40 -6.39 -4.77 5.48
N ASN A 41 -7.56 -4.97 4.85
CA ASN A 41 -8.86 -4.89 5.53
C ASN A 41 -9.12 -6.06 6.51
N LYS A 42 -8.28 -7.09 6.52
CA LYS A 42 -8.32 -8.15 7.54
C LYS A 42 -7.51 -7.81 8.79
N LEU A 43 -6.68 -6.77 8.74
CA LEU A 43 -5.83 -6.35 9.84
C LEU A 43 -6.62 -5.48 10.82
N GLU A 44 -6.40 -5.69 12.13
CA GLU A 44 -7.07 -4.95 13.20
C GLU A 44 -6.86 -3.44 13.06
N GLY A 45 -7.94 -2.66 13.01
CA GLY A 45 -7.88 -1.21 12.98
C GLY A 45 -7.41 -0.61 11.65
N ILE A 46 -7.23 -1.40 10.59
CA ILE A 46 -6.93 -0.90 9.24
C ILE A 46 -8.20 -0.88 8.40
N VAL A 47 -8.39 0.22 7.69
CA VAL A 47 -9.45 0.38 6.68
C VAL A 47 -8.81 0.91 5.40
N CYS A 48 -8.96 0.17 4.32
CA CYS A 48 -8.42 0.50 3.01
C CYS A 48 -9.53 0.50 1.96
N ASN A 49 -9.72 1.62 1.27
CA ASN A 49 -10.63 1.71 0.13
C ASN A 49 -10.04 0.96 -1.08
N GLU A 50 -10.91 0.52 -1.97
CA GLU A 50 -10.47 -0.05 -3.26
C GLU A 50 -9.65 0.96 -4.06
N ALA A 51 -8.64 0.46 -4.77
CA ALA A 51 -7.84 1.29 -5.66
C ALA A 51 -8.57 1.45 -7.01
N GLU A 52 -9.04 2.65 -7.29
CA GLU A 52 -9.71 2.99 -8.56
C GLU A 52 -8.72 3.34 -9.67
N GLY A 53 -7.49 3.71 -9.31
CA GLY A 53 -6.44 4.10 -10.26
C GLY A 53 -5.08 4.24 -9.61
N ALA A 54 -4.11 4.75 -10.39
CA ALA A 54 -2.71 4.86 -10.01
C ALA A 54 -2.10 3.50 -9.57
N MET A 55 -1.13 3.52 -8.68
CA MET A 55 -0.42 2.34 -8.21
C MET A 55 -0.24 2.33 -6.68
N TYR A 56 -1.09 3.10 -5.99
CA TYR A 56 -1.03 3.32 -4.55
C TYR A 56 -2.35 2.98 -3.88
N VAL A 57 -2.26 2.53 -2.61
CA VAL A 57 -3.37 2.54 -1.67
C VAL A 57 -3.00 3.40 -0.46
N PHE A 58 -4.01 3.98 0.19
CA PHE A 58 -3.85 4.90 1.31
C PHE A 58 -4.75 4.48 2.47
N PRO A 59 -4.43 3.34 3.13
CA PRO A 59 -5.20 2.85 4.25
C PRO A 59 -5.12 3.79 5.47
N SER A 60 -6.23 3.91 6.18
CA SER A 60 -6.25 4.45 7.54
C SER A 60 -5.89 3.37 8.54
N ILE A 61 -5.25 3.76 9.64
CA ILE A 61 -4.88 2.87 10.73
C ILE A 61 -5.30 3.48 12.06
N LYS A 62 -5.99 2.70 12.90
CA LYS A 62 -6.29 3.07 14.28
C LYS A 62 -5.19 2.53 15.19
N LEU A 63 -4.32 3.42 15.65
CA LEU A 63 -3.22 3.07 16.54
C LEU A 63 -3.70 2.98 18.00
N PRO A 64 -3.19 2.03 18.82
CA PRO A 64 -3.42 2.00 20.24
C PRO A 64 -2.85 3.24 20.96
N ASP A 65 -3.48 3.69 22.04
CA ASP A 65 -3.03 4.86 22.80
C ASP A 65 -1.59 4.72 23.31
N ARG A 66 -1.18 3.50 23.68
CA ARG A 66 0.20 3.24 24.10
C ARG A 66 1.22 3.37 22.95
N ALA A 67 0.82 3.07 21.71
CA ALA A 67 1.67 3.30 20.55
C ALA A 67 1.81 4.80 20.27
N ILE A 68 0.73 5.56 20.42
CA ILE A 68 0.73 7.02 20.28
C ILE A 68 1.66 7.64 21.33
N ALA A 69 1.53 7.25 22.61
CA ALA A 69 2.41 7.72 23.68
C ALA A 69 3.89 7.34 23.46
N ALA A 70 4.16 6.14 22.93
CA ALA A 70 5.51 5.71 22.61
C ALA A 70 6.11 6.54 21.45
N ALA A 71 5.31 6.88 20.45
CA ALA A 71 5.73 7.75 19.35
C ALA A 71 6.06 9.15 19.85
N GLU A 72 5.21 9.74 20.69
CA GLU A 72 5.42 11.05 21.32
C GLU A 72 6.70 11.06 22.16
N ALA A 73 6.92 10.03 22.99
CA ALA A 73 8.14 9.88 23.78
C ALA A 73 9.41 9.77 22.91
N ALA A 74 9.28 9.21 21.69
CA ALA A 74 10.34 9.15 20.69
C ALA A 74 10.46 10.43 19.83
N GLY A 75 9.64 11.45 20.07
CA GLY A 75 9.63 12.69 19.28
C GLY A 75 9.17 12.50 17.83
N LYS A 76 8.30 11.51 17.58
CA LYS A 76 7.82 11.16 16.24
C LYS A 76 6.30 11.27 16.14
N ALA A 77 5.78 11.60 14.96
CA ALA A 77 4.37 11.44 14.68
C ALA A 77 3.99 9.93 14.72
N PRO A 78 2.79 9.58 15.23
CA PRO A 78 2.41 8.17 15.42
C PRO A 78 2.44 7.30 14.17
N ASP A 79 2.05 7.85 13.02
CA ASP A 79 2.10 7.16 11.73
C ASP A 79 3.55 7.02 11.19
N VAL A 80 4.41 7.99 11.46
CA VAL A 80 5.86 7.89 11.18
C VAL A 80 6.50 6.81 12.05
N PHE A 81 6.13 6.76 13.32
CA PHE A 81 6.62 5.74 14.24
C PHE A 81 6.26 4.33 13.76
N TYR A 82 4.97 4.11 13.40
CA TYR A 82 4.52 2.84 12.81
C TYR A 82 5.28 2.48 11.53
N ALA A 83 5.46 3.45 10.62
CA ALA A 83 6.16 3.24 9.35
C ALA A 83 7.63 2.83 9.54
N LEU A 84 8.31 3.42 10.52
CA LEU A 84 9.72 3.09 10.85
C LEU A 84 9.84 1.72 11.51
N GLU A 85 8.97 1.37 12.46
CA GLU A 85 8.93 0.04 13.09
C GLU A 85 8.66 -1.05 12.03
N LEU A 86 7.75 -0.79 11.07
CA LEU A 86 7.49 -1.68 9.93
C LEU A 86 8.74 -1.87 9.06
N LEU A 87 9.41 -0.78 8.72
CA LEU A 87 10.63 -0.83 7.91
C LEU A 87 11.74 -1.64 8.61
N GLU A 88 12.00 -1.34 9.87
CA GLU A 88 13.07 -1.99 10.64
C GLU A 88 12.82 -3.49 10.82
N SER A 89 11.54 -3.88 11.04
CA SER A 89 11.17 -5.27 11.28
C SER A 89 11.06 -6.11 10.00
N THR A 90 10.66 -5.51 8.88
CA THR A 90 10.26 -6.27 7.67
C THR A 90 11.02 -5.90 6.40
N GLY A 91 11.69 -4.76 6.38
CA GLY A 91 12.25 -4.17 5.17
C GLY A 91 11.20 -3.55 4.22
N ILE A 92 9.92 -3.48 4.62
CA ILE A 92 8.86 -2.89 3.81
C ILE A 92 8.80 -1.38 4.05
N VAL A 93 8.94 -0.62 2.97
CA VAL A 93 8.85 0.85 2.99
C VAL A 93 7.42 1.28 2.71
N VAL A 94 6.88 2.10 3.59
CA VAL A 94 5.62 2.83 3.39
C VAL A 94 5.84 4.32 3.67
N VAL A 95 4.95 5.17 3.19
CA VAL A 95 5.04 6.62 3.44
C VAL A 95 3.96 7.02 4.44
N ALA A 96 4.36 7.60 5.55
CA ALA A 96 3.44 8.07 6.59
C ALA A 96 2.46 9.14 6.07
N GLY A 97 1.21 9.08 6.51
CA GLY A 97 0.14 9.96 6.07
C GLY A 97 0.33 11.42 6.45
N SER A 98 1.03 11.68 7.58
CA SER A 98 1.39 13.04 8.02
C SER A 98 2.15 13.84 6.95
N GLY A 99 2.91 13.18 6.07
CA GLY A 99 3.57 13.82 4.93
C GLY A 99 2.61 14.33 3.83
N PHE A 100 1.32 13.97 3.89
CA PHE A 100 0.29 14.36 2.92
C PHE A 100 -0.76 15.33 3.48
N GLY A 101 -0.57 15.84 4.71
CA GLY A 101 -1.51 16.77 5.32
C GLY A 101 -2.81 16.10 5.76
N GLN A 102 -2.73 14.94 6.38
CA GLN A 102 -3.89 14.20 6.89
C GLN A 102 -4.63 14.98 7.99
N ARG A 103 -5.93 14.65 8.18
CA ARG A 103 -6.74 15.24 9.24
C ARG A 103 -6.15 14.92 10.62
N GLU A 104 -6.12 15.89 11.51
CA GLU A 104 -5.66 15.71 12.90
C GLU A 104 -6.41 14.59 13.61
N GLY A 105 -5.68 13.77 14.36
CA GLY A 105 -6.23 12.61 15.08
C GLY A 105 -6.52 11.39 14.18
N THR A 106 -6.18 11.46 12.90
CA THR A 106 -6.25 10.31 11.99
C THR A 106 -4.86 9.92 11.51
N TYR A 107 -4.62 8.62 11.35
CA TYR A 107 -3.35 8.09 10.93
C TYR A 107 -3.51 7.26 9.66
N HIS A 108 -2.59 7.44 8.73
CA HIS A 108 -2.60 6.75 7.44
C HIS A 108 -1.19 6.39 7.03
N PHE A 109 -1.08 5.47 6.09
CA PHE A 109 0.16 5.28 5.36
C PHE A 109 -0.14 5.01 3.88
N ARG A 110 0.79 5.41 3.01
CA ARG A 110 0.72 5.11 1.58
C ARG A 110 1.63 3.95 1.27
N THR A 111 1.10 2.95 0.59
CA THR A 111 1.89 1.82 0.06
C THR A 111 1.55 1.56 -1.40
N THR A 112 2.39 0.78 -2.08
CA THR A 112 2.22 0.42 -3.48
C THR A 112 1.86 -1.06 -3.63
N PHE A 113 1.24 -1.42 -4.76
CA PHE A 113 1.03 -2.81 -5.17
C PHE A 113 1.89 -3.16 -6.41
N LEU A 114 3.11 -2.56 -6.48
CA LEU A 114 4.06 -2.76 -7.57
C LEU A 114 4.92 -4.03 -7.47
N PRO A 115 5.17 -4.64 -6.29
CA PRO A 115 5.94 -5.88 -6.26
C PRO A 115 5.38 -6.91 -7.24
N PRO A 116 6.22 -7.77 -7.84
CA PRO A 116 5.76 -8.86 -8.72
C PRO A 116 4.67 -9.69 -8.04
N GLU A 117 3.75 -10.23 -8.84
CA GLU A 117 2.61 -11.00 -8.32
C GLU A 117 3.05 -12.19 -7.46
N ALA A 118 4.17 -12.83 -7.83
CA ALA A 118 4.77 -13.92 -7.08
C ALA A 118 5.28 -13.51 -5.68
N ASP A 119 5.66 -12.25 -5.49
CA ASP A 119 6.22 -11.74 -4.23
C ASP A 119 5.15 -11.15 -3.30
N MET A 120 3.95 -10.90 -3.81
CA MET A 120 2.87 -10.24 -3.06
C MET A 120 2.47 -11.00 -1.80
N ASP A 121 2.45 -12.34 -1.85
CA ASP A 121 2.10 -13.15 -0.68
C ASP A 121 3.11 -12.96 0.45
N GLY A 122 4.40 -12.99 0.14
CA GLY A 122 5.44 -12.77 1.12
C GLY A 122 5.46 -11.35 1.70
N VAL A 123 5.09 -10.33 0.90
CA VAL A 123 4.93 -8.95 1.40
C VAL A 123 3.75 -8.86 2.36
N ILE A 124 2.59 -9.42 1.98
CA ILE A 124 1.38 -9.42 2.79
C ILE A 124 1.60 -10.17 4.10
N GLU A 125 2.25 -11.33 4.07
CA GLU A 125 2.53 -12.14 5.26
C GLU A 125 3.40 -11.37 6.26
N ARG A 126 4.52 -10.78 5.79
CA ARG A 126 5.42 -9.98 6.65
C ARG A 126 4.71 -8.76 7.24
N MET A 127 3.91 -8.05 6.44
CA MET A 127 3.15 -6.90 6.91
C MET A 127 2.10 -7.31 7.94
N SER A 128 1.41 -8.43 7.72
CA SER A 128 0.39 -8.94 8.63
C SER A 128 0.98 -9.41 9.96
N SER A 129 2.09 -10.14 9.93
CA SER A 129 2.81 -10.59 11.12
C SER A 129 3.29 -9.38 11.94
N PHE A 130 3.98 -8.44 11.31
CA PHE A 130 4.41 -7.20 11.96
C PHE A 130 3.24 -6.47 12.60
N HIS A 131 2.14 -6.31 11.87
CA HIS A 131 0.98 -5.56 12.38
C HIS A 131 0.39 -6.22 13.63
N ALA A 132 0.25 -7.55 13.63
CA ALA A 132 -0.25 -8.30 14.78
C ALA A 132 0.68 -8.14 16.01
N ASP A 133 2.00 -8.23 15.80
CA ASP A 133 3.01 -8.06 16.85
C ASP A 133 3.00 -6.62 17.39
N PHE A 134 2.92 -5.63 16.50
CA PHE A 134 2.85 -4.23 16.87
C PHE A 134 1.60 -3.93 17.70
N MET A 135 0.42 -4.36 17.24
CA MET A 135 -0.83 -4.18 17.98
C MET A 135 -0.80 -4.91 19.33
N GLY A 136 -0.23 -6.11 19.37
CA GLY A 136 -0.05 -6.87 20.63
C GLY A 136 0.89 -6.20 21.62
N LYS A 137 1.99 -5.60 21.14
CA LYS A 137 2.98 -4.88 21.96
C LYS A 137 2.41 -3.62 22.62
N TYR A 138 1.50 -2.93 21.93
CA TYR A 138 0.99 -1.62 22.36
C TYR A 138 -0.48 -1.62 22.81
N ARG A 139 -1.12 -2.79 22.92
CA ARG A 139 -2.49 -2.96 23.44
C ARG A 139 -2.65 -2.64 24.93
#